data_d85d9cd1d125558663f57a08c7423f9c
#
_entry.id   d85d9cd1d125558663f57a08c7423f9c
#
_cell.length_a   1.000
_cell.length_b   1.000
_cell.length_c   1.000
_cell.angle_alpha   90.00
_cell.angle_beta   90.00
_cell.angle_gamma   90.00
#
_symmetry.space_group_name_H-M   'P 1'
#
loop_
_entity.id
_entity.type
_entity.pdbx_description
1 polymer ?
#
loop_
_entity_poly.entity_id
_entity_poly.type
_entity_poly.pdbx_seq_one_letter_code
_entity_poly.pdbx_strand_id
1 'polypeptide(L)'
;MSRSAAALLVALLVSDPAAARDGKKIFVSVDMEGIAGVVTGEQLGPQGFEYASFRELMTQEANAAIAAAREAGATEFVVADSHGNFQNLLPDKLPPDVQLVRGGPRPLGMMQGLDASFDGVVFVGYHASTTNPAGVRAHSFSSANLADLRLNGVSVTEGAWNAALAAHFGVPVLAVSGDEAAVAEVQALVPGVLGAVVKWPYAFHSARNLSPTAARAVIADAVRKGMARRGTKDLPRATSPVRVEIHFKSYRPAEILSWLPDAERVDAHAVAYTVKDMPEASRFLAFVLTYQADLTP
;
A
#
# COMPACT_ATOMS: atom_id res chain seq x y z
N MET A 1 -66.63 -30.17 -13.82
CA MET A 1 -65.22 -30.52 -14.07
C MET A 1 -64.35 -29.39 -13.61
N SER A 2 -63.87 -29.51 -12.36
CA SER A 2 -63.01 -28.46 -11.72
C SER A 2 -61.56 -28.91 -11.87
N ARG A 3 -60.72 -28.03 -12.47
CA ARG A 3 -59.27 -28.26 -12.57
C ARG A 3 -58.59 -27.42 -11.50
N SER A 4 -58.12 -28.09 -10.46
CA SER A 4 -57.23 -27.50 -9.45
C SER A 4 -55.85 -27.35 -10.02
N ALA A 5 -55.34 -26.10 -10.08
CA ALA A 5 -53.96 -25.80 -10.39
C ALA A 5 -53.15 -25.82 -9.09
N ALA A 6 -52.20 -26.74 -8.99
CA ALA A 6 -51.25 -26.78 -7.89
C ALA A 6 -50.09 -25.81 -8.20
N ALA A 7 -49.91 -24.78 -7.40
CA ALA A 7 -48.78 -23.89 -7.48
C ALA A 7 -47.58 -24.52 -6.76
N LEU A 8 -46.50 -24.78 -7.52
CA LEU A 8 -45.24 -25.28 -6.99
C LEU A 8 -44.42 -24.09 -6.46
N LEU A 9 -44.30 -23.99 -5.15
CA LEU A 9 -43.47 -22.98 -4.46
C LEU A 9 -42.03 -23.46 -4.51
N VAL A 10 -41.20 -22.88 -5.40
CA VAL A 10 -39.74 -23.12 -5.38
C VAL A 10 -39.13 -22.17 -4.34
N ALA A 11 -38.76 -22.72 -3.20
CA ALA A 11 -37.96 -22.02 -2.22
C ALA A 11 -36.51 -21.90 -2.74
N LEU A 12 -36.13 -20.70 -3.18
CA LEU A 12 -34.74 -20.33 -3.41
C LEU A 12 -34.02 -20.26 -2.06
N LEU A 13 -33.25 -21.28 -1.76
CA LEU A 13 -32.26 -21.23 -0.67
C LEU A 13 -31.19 -20.21 -1.10
N VAL A 14 -31.31 -18.99 -0.62
CA VAL A 14 -30.22 -18.02 -0.63
C VAL A 14 -29.20 -18.52 0.38
N SER A 15 -28.15 -19.15 -0.11
CA SER A 15 -27.00 -19.50 0.69
C SER A 15 -26.31 -18.21 1.16
N ASP A 16 -26.38 -17.97 2.47
CA ASP A 16 -25.69 -16.89 3.15
C ASP A 16 -24.16 -17.16 3.06
N PRO A 17 -23.34 -16.30 2.39
CA PRO A 17 -21.91 -16.57 2.19
C PRO A 17 -21.05 -16.16 3.39
N ALA A 18 -21.62 -15.87 4.55
CA ALA A 18 -20.90 -15.55 5.76
C ALA A 18 -20.86 -16.75 6.73
N ALA A 19 -20.26 -17.88 6.29
CA ALA A 19 -19.69 -18.79 7.29
C ALA A 19 -18.61 -18.01 8.04
N ALA A 20 -18.79 -17.82 9.36
CA ALA A 20 -17.79 -17.17 10.21
C ALA A 20 -16.45 -17.90 10.04
N ARG A 21 -15.45 -17.23 9.44
CA ARG A 21 -14.09 -17.77 9.34
C ARG A 21 -13.51 -17.85 10.74
N ASP A 22 -12.97 -19.01 11.09
CA ASP A 22 -12.14 -19.15 12.29
C ASP A 22 -10.79 -18.47 12.03
N GLY A 23 -10.66 -17.18 12.43
CA GLY A 23 -9.44 -16.42 12.29
C GLY A 23 -9.56 -15.20 11.37
N LYS A 24 -8.54 -14.34 11.44
CA LYS A 24 -8.46 -13.09 10.67
C LYS A 24 -7.59 -13.24 9.44
N LYS A 25 -7.98 -12.58 8.35
CA LYS A 25 -7.21 -12.50 7.11
C LYS A 25 -6.52 -11.15 7.02
N ILE A 26 -5.20 -11.14 6.94
CA ILE A 26 -4.38 -9.92 6.97
C ILE A 26 -3.64 -9.75 5.65
N PHE A 27 -3.72 -8.54 5.11
CA PHE A 27 -2.93 -8.08 3.98
C PHE A 27 -1.69 -7.35 4.48
N VAL A 28 -0.51 -7.69 3.97
CA VAL A 28 0.76 -7.03 4.32
C VAL A 28 1.36 -6.45 3.05
N SER A 29 1.41 -5.13 2.95
CA SER A 29 2.10 -4.42 1.87
C SER A 29 3.50 -4.06 2.34
N VAL A 30 4.52 -4.53 1.62
CA VAL A 30 5.93 -4.41 2.04
C VAL A 30 6.70 -3.58 1.04
N ASP A 31 7.20 -2.44 1.50
CA ASP A 31 8.07 -1.54 0.76
C ASP A 31 9.50 -1.60 1.30
N MET A 32 10.46 -0.97 0.65
CA MET A 32 11.86 -1.15 1.00
C MET A 32 12.53 0.10 1.57
N GLU A 33 12.15 1.27 1.16
CA GLU A 33 12.76 2.54 1.59
C GLU A 33 12.68 2.74 3.09
N GLY A 34 11.58 2.32 3.72
CA GLY A 34 11.34 2.45 5.15
C GLY A 34 11.98 1.37 6.01
N ILE A 35 12.57 0.32 5.45
CA ILE A 35 13.26 -0.76 6.18
C ILE A 35 14.44 -0.20 6.97
N ALA A 36 14.68 -0.72 8.16
CA ALA A 36 15.78 -0.28 9.01
C ALA A 36 17.14 -0.45 8.30
N GLY A 37 17.94 0.61 8.28
CA GLY A 37 19.25 0.65 7.63
C GLY A 37 19.23 1.14 6.19
N VAL A 38 18.09 1.15 5.49
CA VAL A 38 17.99 1.71 4.15
C VAL A 38 18.12 3.23 4.21
N VAL A 39 19.05 3.80 3.45
CA VAL A 39 19.30 5.25 3.38
C VAL A 39 19.61 5.75 1.97
N THR A 40 20.11 4.89 1.07
CA THR A 40 20.51 5.27 -0.29
C THR A 40 19.96 4.32 -1.34
N GLY A 41 20.21 4.59 -2.63
CA GLY A 41 19.86 3.70 -3.73
C GLY A 41 20.61 2.36 -3.73
N GLU A 42 21.74 2.27 -3.00
CA GLU A 42 22.58 1.06 -2.93
C GLU A 42 21.87 -0.13 -2.26
N GLN A 43 20.87 0.15 -1.45
CA GLN A 43 20.05 -0.86 -0.79
C GLN A 43 18.79 -1.22 -1.59
N LEU A 44 18.39 -0.42 -2.59
CA LEU A 44 17.03 -0.39 -3.13
C LEU A 44 16.86 -1.07 -4.49
N GLY A 45 17.91 -1.48 -5.18
CA GLY A 45 17.77 -2.04 -6.51
C GLY A 45 18.88 -3.00 -6.88
N PRO A 46 18.67 -3.85 -7.92
CA PRO A 46 19.61 -4.92 -8.31
C PRO A 46 21.03 -4.45 -8.64
N GLN A 47 21.21 -3.17 -8.96
CA GLN A 47 22.52 -2.59 -9.25
C GLN A 47 23.26 -2.12 -7.98
N GLY A 48 22.56 -2.03 -6.86
CA GLY A 48 23.17 -1.59 -5.60
C GLY A 48 23.97 -2.71 -4.93
N PHE A 49 25.13 -2.35 -4.39
CA PHE A 49 26.07 -3.34 -3.80
C PHE A 49 25.55 -3.98 -2.51
N GLU A 50 24.58 -3.38 -1.83
CA GLU A 50 23.97 -3.91 -0.60
C GLU A 50 22.58 -4.55 -0.83
N TYR A 51 22.01 -4.42 -2.02
CA TYR A 51 20.63 -4.83 -2.30
C TYR A 51 20.32 -6.28 -1.87
N ALA A 52 21.21 -7.22 -2.16
CA ALA A 52 21.00 -8.62 -1.80
C ALA A 52 20.79 -8.80 -0.28
N SER A 53 21.61 -8.13 0.55
CA SER A 53 21.50 -8.17 2.01
C SER A 53 20.23 -7.48 2.51
N PHE A 54 19.82 -6.38 1.88
CA PHE A 54 18.65 -5.62 2.31
C PHE A 54 17.33 -6.28 1.90
N ARG A 55 17.29 -7.10 0.87
CA ARG A 55 16.17 -8.01 0.59
C ARG A 55 15.92 -8.99 1.74
N GLU A 56 16.99 -9.51 2.34
CA GLU A 56 16.90 -10.36 3.55
C GLU A 56 16.27 -9.59 4.71
N LEU A 57 16.71 -8.35 4.97
CA LEU A 57 16.18 -7.52 6.05
C LEU A 57 14.72 -7.15 5.81
N MET A 58 14.36 -6.78 4.58
CA MET A 58 12.98 -6.52 4.18
C MET A 58 12.07 -7.73 4.44
N THR A 59 12.52 -8.91 4.03
CA THR A 59 11.77 -10.16 4.24
C THR A 59 11.65 -10.50 5.74
N GLN A 60 12.69 -10.24 6.54
CA GLN A 60 12.64 -10.44 7.98
C GLN A 60 11.70 -9.46 8.70
N GLU A 61 11.60 -8.20 8.28
CA GLU A 61 10.64 -7.24 8.85
C GLU A 61 9.20 -7.63 8.48
N ALA A 62 8.96 -8.08 7.25
CA ALA A 62 7.67 -8.65 6.84
C ALA A 62 7.30 -9.87 7.69
N ASN A 63 8.23 -10.80 7.91
CA ASN A 63 8.03 -11.98 8.74
C ASN A 63 7.73 -11.63 10.20
N ALA A 64 8.35 -10.58 10.75
CA ALA A 64 8.06 -10.11 12.10
C ALA A 64 6.61 -9.58 12.22
N ALA A 65 6.12 -8.85 11.20
CA ALA A 65 4.74 -8.40 11.14
C ALA A 65 3.75 -9.57 11.04
N ILE A 66 4.03 -10.54 10.17
CA ILE A 66 3.22 -11.76 10.00
C ILE A 66 3.15 -12.56 11.29
N ALA A 67 4.29 -12.81 11.95
CA ALA A 67 4.35 -13.56 13.19
C ALA A 67 3.53 -12.88 14.29
N ALA A 68 3.66 -11.56 14.45
CA ALA A 68 2.92 -10.79 15.43
C ALA A 68 1.41 -10.80 15.15
N ALA A 69 0.98 -10.71 13.89
CA ALA A 69 -0.43 -10.82 13.52
C ALA A 69 -0.98 -12.23 13.79
N ARG A 70 -0.18 -13.27 13.53
CA ARG A 70 -0.54 -14.67 13.82
C ARG A 70 -0.71 -14.90 15.33
N GLU A 71 0.21 -14.42 16.15
CA GLU A 71 0.10 -14.44 17.61
C GLU A 71 -1.19 -13.74 18.11
N ALA A 72 -1.66 -12.72 17.37
CA ALA A 72 -2.89 -11.98 17.65
C ALA A 72 -4.14 -12.57 16.98
N GLY A 73 -4.08 -13.81 16.45
CA GLY A 73 -5.21 -14.58 15.93
C GLY A 73 -5.47 -14.44 14.42
N ALA A 74 -4.50 -13.98 13.65
CA ALA A 74 -4.58 -14.06 12.19
C ALA A 74 -4.21 -15.48 11.70
N THR A 75 -4.97 -15.98 10.71
CA THR A 75 -4.79 -17.32 10.16
C THR A 75 -4.54 -17.35 8.66
N GLU A 76 -4.85 -16.25 7.95
CA GLU A 76 -4.64 -16.13 6.52
C GLU A 76 -3.83 -14.87 6.21
N PHE A 77 -2.86 -15.00 5.29
CA PHE A 77 -1.97 -13.92 4.93
C PHE A 77 -1.79 -13.81 3.42
N VAL A 78 -1.97 -12.58 2.91
CA VAL A 78 -1.51 -12.20 1.58
C VAL A 78 -0.47 -11.10 1.76
N VAL A 79 0.71 -11.31 1.20
CA VAL A 79 1.82 -10.36 1.24
C VAL A 79 2.05 -9.82 -0.15
N ALA A 80 2.04 -8.51 -0.31
CA ALA A 80 2.39 -7.84 -1.56
C ALA A 80 3.79 -7.25 -1.46
N ASP A 81 4.67 -7.67 -2.35
CA ASP A 81 5.93 -6.99 -2.62
C ASP A 81 5.61 -5.66 -3.29
N SER A 82 5.92 -4.56 -2.63
CA SER A 82 5.41 -3.23 -3.00
C SER A 82 6.50 -2.23 -3.38
N HIS A 83 7.76 -2.68 -3.49
CA HIS A 83 8.89 -1.84 -3.85
C HIS A 83 9.32 -2.00 -5.30
N GLY A 84 9.54 -0.89 -5.98
CA GLY A 84 10.19 -0.81 -7.28
C GLY A 84 9.60 -1.77 -8.33
N ASN A 85 10.35 -2.81 -8.69
CA ASN A 85 9.93 -3.82 -9.67
C ASN A 85 9.00 -4.90 -9.11
N PHE A 86 8.63 -4.84 -7.82
CA PHE A 86 7.81 -5.82 -7.13
C PHE A 86 8.43 -7.23 -7.06
N GLN A 87 9.76 -7.33 -6.96
CA GLN A 87 10.50 -8.60 -6.95
C GLN A 87 11.59 -8.66 -5.86
N ASN A 88 11.36 -8.00 -4.73
CA ASN A 88 12.35 -7.77 -3.69
C ASN A 88 12.29 -8.81 -2.56
N LEU A 89 11.09 -9.18 -2.12
CA LEU A 89 10.90 -10.22 -1.12
C LEU A 89 11.48 -11.56 -1.59
N LEU A 90 12.03 -12.32 -0.65
CA LEU A 90 12.59 -13.66 -0.89
C LEU A 90 11.52 -14.72 -0.63
N PRO A 91 10.95 -15.36 -1.68
CA PRO A 91 9.81 -16.28 -1.51
C PRO A 91 10.13 -17.49 -0.63
N ASP A 92 11.36 -17.99 -0.69
CA ASP A 92 11.86 -19.13 0.08
C ASP A 92 12.08 -18.82 1.57
N LYS A 93 12.02 -17.54 1.94
CA LYS A 93 12.15 -17.07 3.33
C LYS A 93 10.84 -16.66 3.97
N LEU A 94 9.75 -16.64 3.21
CA LEU A 94 8.41 -16.39 3.76
C LEU A 94 7.85 -17.67 4.41
N PRO A 95 6.94 -17.53 5.41
CA PRO A 95 6.24 -18.70 5.96
C PRO A 95 5.46 -19.46 4.89
N PRO A 96 5.35 -20.80 4.99
CA PRO A 96 4.82 -21.66 3.91
C PRO A 96 3.31 -21.46 3.63
N ASP A 97 2.58 -20.86 4.55
CA ASP A 97 1.14 -20.58 4.47
C ASP A 97 0.82 -19.15 3.97
N VAL A 98 1.83 -18.40 3.56
CA VAL A 98 1.68 -17.05 3.02
C VAL A 98 1.49 -17.08 1.50
N GLN A 99 0.53 -16.32 1.01
CA GLN A 99 0.38 -16.05 -0.42
C GLN A 99 1.13 -14.76 -0.78
N LEU A 100 2.06 -14.85 -1.75
CA LEU A 100 2.86 -13.72 -2.20
C LEU A 100 2.35 -13.14 -3.52
N VAL A 101 2.01 -11.85 -3.53
CA VAL A 101 1.75 -11.07 -4.74
C VAL A 101 3.06 -10.44 -5.21
N ARG A 102 3.52 -10.81 -6.40
CA ARG A 102 4.84 -10.46 -6.93
C ARG A 102 4.79 -10.11 -8.42
N GLY A 103 5.67 -9.22 -8.87
CA GLY A 103 5.75 -8.75 -10.26
C GLY A 103 4.69 -7.68 -10.60
N GLY A 104 4.82 -7.06 -11.75
CA GLY A 104 3.95 -6.02 -12.30
C GLY A 104 3.84 -6.09 -13.82
N PRO A 105 2.99 -5.26 -14.48
CA PRO A 105 2.17 -4.20 -13.88
C PRO A 105 0.95 -4.72 -13.11
N ARG A 106 0.41 -3.90 -12.18
CA ARG A 106 -0.71 -4.26 -11.32
C ARG A 106 -1.76 -3.15 -11.29
N PRO A 107 -3.06 -3.44 -11.54
CA PRO A 107 -4.15 -2.46 -11.50
C PRO A 107 -4.30 -1.73 -10.15
N LEU A 108 -4.06 -2.41 -9.03
CA LEU A 108 -4.13 -1.83 -7.70
C LEU A 108 -2.74 -1.55 -7.09
N GLY A 109 -1.67 -1.56 -7.92
CA GLY A 109 -0.31 -1.24 -7.49
C GLY A 109 0.14 -2.06 -6.28
N MET A 110 0.59 -1.37 -5.23
CA MET A 110 1.07 -1.94 -3.96
C MET A 110 0.01 -2.74 -3.19
N MET A 111 -1.27 -2.54 -3.52
CA MET A 111 -2.41 -3.18 -2.85
C MET A 111 -3.06 -4.28 -3.69
N GLN A 112 -2.41 -4.74 -4.74
CA GLN A 112 -2.95 -5.81 -5.58
C GLN A 112 -3.17 -7.09 -4.79
N GLY A 113 -4.39 -7.61 -4.86
CA GLY A 113 -4.84 -8.77 -4.10
C GLY A 113 -5.69 -8.44 -2.87
N LEU A 114 -5.80 -7.14 -2.50
CA LEU A 114 -6.72 -6.70 -1.44
C LEU A 114 -8.16 -6.67 -1.94
N ASP A 115 -9.09 -7.13 -1.11
CA ASP A 115 -10.53 -7.03 -1.30
C ASP A 115 -11.25 -6.90 0.06
N ALA A 116 -12.59 -6.85 0.05
CA ALA A 116 -13.41 -6.72 1.25
C ALA A 116 -13.40 -7.96 2.18
N SER A 117 -12.70 -9.03 1.81
CA SER A 117 -12.58 -10.24 2.65
C SER A 117 -11.51 -10.13 3.72
N PHE A 118 -10.70 -9.08 3.70
CA PHE A 118 -9.63 -8.87 4.68
C PHE A 118 -10.13 -8.16 5.94
N ASP A 119 -9.53 -8.52 7.08
CA ASP A 119 -9.83 -7.94 8.39
C ASP A 119 -8.90 -6.77 8.75
N GLY A 120 -7.80 -6.61 8.02
CA GLY A 120 -6.86 -5.52 8.23
C GLY A 120 -5.68 -5.53 7.27
N VAL A 121 -5.02 -4.37 7.21
CA VAL A 121 -3.81 -4.12 6.41
C VAL A 121 -2.67 -3.72 7.34
N VAL A 122 -1.47 -4.20 7.04
CA VAL A 122 -0.21 -3.76 7.68
C VAL A 122 0.72 -3.22 6.59
N PHE A 123 1.27 -2.04 6.81
CA PHE A 123 2.30 -1.43 5.97
C PHE A 123 3.68 -1.63 6.61
N VAL A 124 4.60 -2.25 5.89
CA VAL A 124 5.97 -2.48 6.34
C VAL A 124 6.95 -1.75 5.43
N GLY A 125 7.86 -0.99 6.02
CA GLY A 125 8.95 -0.36 5.26
C GLY A 125 8.53 0.85 4.41
N TYR A 126 7.47 1.56 4.77
CA TYR A 126 6.98 2.74 4.05
C TYR A 126 7.84 3.99 4.33
N HIS A 127 7.79 4.94 3.43
CA HIS A 127 8.56 6.18 3.46
C HIS A 127 7.66 7.42 3.32
N ALA A 128 8.23 8.61 3.55
CA ALA A 128 7.52 9.88 3.46
C ALA A 128 7.24 10.30 2.01
N SER A 129 6.28 11.20 1.82
CA SER A 129 5.88 11.74 0.51
C SER A 129 6.97 12.57 -0.15
N THR A 130 6.84 12.76 -1.47
CA THR A 130 7.73 13.63 -2.27
C THR A 130 7.82 15.05 -1.70
N THR A 131 6.77 15.55 -1.07
CA THR A 131 6.70 16.93 -0.56
C THR A 131 7.23 17.07 0.87
N ASN A 132 7.63 15.98 1.53
CA ASN A 132 8.16 16.03 2.89
C ASN A 132 9.70 16.16 2.89
N PRO A 133 10.25 17.32 3.32
CA PRO A 133 11.68 17.55 3.33
C PRO A 133 12.41 16.77 4.44
N ALA A 134 11.69 16.18 5.39
CA ALA A 134 12.26 15.49 6.55
C ALA A 134 12.38 13.97 6.37
N GLY A 135 11.88 13.40 5.25
CA GLY A 135 11.89 11.95 5.03
C GLY A 135 13.19 11.42 4.43
N VAL A 136 13.59 10.19 4.82
CA VAL A 136 14.65 9.45 4.13
C VAL A 136 14.07 8.89 2.84
N ARG A 137 14.74 9.11 1.71
CA ARG A 137 14.31 8.62 0.39
C ARG A 137 12.87 9.02 0.03
N ALA A 138 12.39 10.14 0.57
CA ALA A 138 11.02 10.63 0.41
C ALA A 138 10.61 10.77 -1.06
N HIS A 139 9.51 10.12 -1.44
CA HIS A 139 8.91 10.22 -2.76
C HIS A 139 7.47 9.66 -2.73
N SER A 140 6.75 9.72 -3.85
CA SER A 140 5.43 9.08 -4.00
C SER A 140 5.43 8.33 -5.33
N PHE A 141 5.43 6.99 -5.29
CA PHE A 141 5.43 6.02 -6.39
C PHE A 141 6.60 6.10 -7.38
N SER A 142 7.08 7.27 -7.73
CA SER A 142 8.22 7.43 -8.64
C SER A 142 9.09 8.60 -8.23
N SER A 143 10.22 8.27 -7.60
CA SER A 143 11.23 9.28 -7.22
C SER A 143 11.82 10.01 -8.44
N ALA A 144 11.83 9.38 -9.61
CA ALA A 144 12.36 9.96 -10.84
C ALA A 144 11.38 10.94 -11.50
N ASN A 145 10.09 10.65 -11.49
CA ASN A 145 9.12 11.30 -12.36
C ASN A 145 8.14 12.23 -11.64
N LEU A 146 7.76 11.93 -10.39
CA LEU A 146 6.72 12.68 -9.69
C LEU A 146 7.29 13.73 -8.73
N ALA A 147 6.70 14.91 -8.76
CA ALA A 147 6.96 16.01 -7.84
C ALA A 147 5.91 16.10 -6.73
N ASP A 148 4.66 15.71 -7.01
CA ASP A 148 3.57 15.61 -6.03
C ASP A 148 2.48 14.68 -6.56
N LEU A 149 1.73 14.08 -5.65
CA LEU A 149 0.52 13.30 -5.94
C LEU A 149 -0.57 13.72 -4.96
N ARG A 150 -1.75 14.08 -5.50
CA ARG A 150 -2.85 14.55 -4.66
C ARG A 150 -4.13 13.74 -4.88
N LEU A 151 -4.84 13.54 -3.79
CA LEU A 151 -6.22 13.05 -3.77
C LEU A 151 -7.14 14.16 -3.29
N ASN A 152 -8.10 14.55 -4.12
CA ASN A 152 -9.06 15.62 -3.80
C ASN A 152 -8.39 16.89 -3.28
N GLY A 153 -7.26 17.27 -3.88
CA GLY A 153 -6.48 18.48 -3.55
C GLY A 153 -5.49 18.33 -2.38
N VAL A 154 -5.49 17.19 -1.69
CA VAL A 154 -4.56 16.91 -0.58
C VAL A 154 -3.38 16.10 -1.08
N SER A 155 -2.14 16.60 -0.85
CA SER A 155 -0.91 15.85 -1.12
C SER A 155 -0.86 14.58 -0.27
N VAL A 156 -0.54 13.43 -0.87
CA VAL A 156 -0.60 12.14 -0.21
C VAL A 156 0.69 11.34 -0.32
N THR A 157 0.99 10.60 0.74
CA THR A 157 2.01 9.53 0.74
C THR A 157 1.45 8.29 0.07
N GLU A 158 2.31 7.35 -0.29
CA GLU A 158 1.89 6.00 -0.71
C GLU A 158 1.06 5.31 0.39
N GLY A 159 1.44 5.49 1.66
CA GLY A 159 0.69 4.97 2.79
C GLY A 159 -0.74 5.55 2.87
N ALA A 160 -0.90 6.85 2.66
CA ALA A 160 -2.23 7.49 2.65
C ALA A 160 -3.06 7.08 1.43
N TRP A 161 -2.45 7.00 0.23
CA TRP A 161 -3.09 6.48 -0.97
C TRP A 161 -3.60 5.05 -0.76
N ASN A 162 -2.73 4.18 -0.27
CA ASN A 162 -3.03 2.78 -0.03
C ASN A 162 -4.06 2.59 1.09
N ALA A 163 -4.05 3.46 2.10
CA ALA A 163 -5.07 3.47 3.15
C ALA A 163 -6.45 3.88 2.60
N ALA A 164 -6.51 4.88 1.70
CA ALA A 164 -7.75 5.27 1.03
C ALA A 164 -8.30 4.13 0.15
N LEU A 165 -7.41 3.38 -0.52
CA LEU A 165 -7.79 2.19 -1.29
C LEU A 165 -8.28 1.05 -0.37
N ALA A 166 -7.63 0.81 0.77
CA ALA A 166 -8.09 -0.16 1.76
C ALA A 166 -9.47 0.23 2.32
N ALA A 167 -9.66 1.51 2.61
CA ALA A 167 -10.93 2.06 3.09
C ALA A 167 -12.07 1.92 2.07
N HIS A 168 -11.78 1.95 0.77
CA HIS A 168 -12.76 1.65 -0.27
C HIS A 168 -13.36 0.24 -0.10
N PHE A 169 -12.53 -0.74 0.25
CA PHE A 169 -12.95 -2.10 0.54
C PHE A 169 -13.48 -2.31 1.97
N GLY A 170 -13.48 -1.26 2.80
CA GLY A 170 -13.91 -1.36 4.20
C GLY A 170 -12.85 -1.97 5.14
N VAL A 171 -11.59 -2.05 4.71
CA VAL A 171 -10.50 -2.70 5.44
C VAL A 171 -9.64 -1.67 6.17
N PRO A 172 -9.47 -1.77 7.50
CA PRO A 172 -8.65 -0.82 8.26
C PRO A 172 -7.15 -1.07 8.09
N VAL A 173 -6.35 0.01 8.14
CA VAL A 173 -4.90 -0.09 8.31
C VAL A 173 -4.58 -0.20 9.80
N LEU A 174 -3.91 -1.27 10.20
CA LEU A 174 -3.64 -1.61 11.59
C LEU A 174 -2.33 -1.00 12.10
N ALA A 175 -1.29 -1.08 11.27
CA ALA A 175 0.04 -0.60 11.61
C ALA A 175 0.81 -0.14 10.37
N VAL A 176 1.76 0.77 10.57
CA VAL A 176 2.73 1.22 9.57
C VAL A 176 4.12 1.27 10.17
N SER A 177 5.13 0.77 9.47
CA SER A 177 6.54 0.94 9.83
C SER A 177 7.29 1.75 8.78
N GLY A 178 8.27 2.53 9.23
CA GLY A 178 9.10 3.36 8.36
C GLY A 178 9.98 4.31 9.15
N ASP A 179 10.44 5.37 8.48
CA ASP A 179 11.08 6.48 9.17
C ASP A 179 10.07 7.34 9.95
N GLU A 180 10.56 8.18 10.87
CA GLU A 180 9.71 9.01 11.72
C GLU A 180 8.78 9.92 10.92
N ALA A 181 9.25 10.50 9.81
CA ALA A 181 8.45 11.38 8.97
C ALA A 181 7.33 10.60 8.25
N ALA A 182 7.63 9.42 7.71
CA ALA A 182 6.65 8.55 7.07
C ALA A 182 5.54 8.12 8.02
N VAL A 183 5.92 7.67 9.22
CA VAL A 183 4.96 7.26 10.26
C VAL A 183 4.07 8.43 10.66
N ALA A 184 4.65 9.62 10.88
CA ALA A 184 3.88 10.80 11.24
C ALA A 184 2.89 11.23 10.15
N GLU A 185 3.28 11.22 8.87
CA GLU A 185 2.40 11.55 7.74
C GLU A 185 1.23 10.56 7.62
N VAL A 186 1.51 9.25 7.71
CA VAL A 186 0.45 8.25 7.64
C VAL A 186 -0.50 8.39 8.83
N GLN A 187 0.02 8.61 10.05
CA GLN A 187 -0.81 8.82 11.25
C GLN A 187 -1.69 10.08 11.18
N ALA A 188 -1.20 11.14 10.53
CA ALA A 188 -1.97 12.36 10.34
C ALA A 188 -3.17 12.16 9.39
N LEU A 189 -3.04 11.29 8.39
CA LEU A 189 -4.05 11.05 7.35
C LEU A 189 -4.89 9.78 7.59
N VAL A 190 -4.40 8.86 8.44
CA VAL A 190 -5.05 7.58 8.73
C VAL A 190 -5.31 7.46 10.23
N PRO A 191 -6.50 7.86 10.71
CA PRO A 191 -6.81 7.86 12.12
C PRO A 191 -6.62 6.49 12.77
N GLY A 192 -5.86 6.49 13.88
CA GLY A 192 -5.73 5.29 14.72
C GLY A 192 -4.73 4.25 14.23
N VAL A 193 -4.02 4.44 13.11
CA VAL A 193 -2.94 3.54 12.70
C VAL A 193 -1.80 3.53 13.72
N LEU A 194 -1.26 2.35 14.05
CA LEU A 194 -0.15 2.20 14.97
C LEU A 194 1.17 2.39 14.23
N GLY A 195 2.01 3.32 14.71
CA GLY A 195 3.30 3.59 14.12
C GLY A 195 4.43 2.77 14.72
N ALA A 196 5.32 2.24 13.87
CA ALA A 196 6.58 1.62 14.24
C ALA A 196 7.75 2.40 13.60
N VAL A 197 8.30 3.37 14.32
CA VAL A 197 9.46 4.14 13.85
C VAL A 197 10.71 3.29 13.97
N VAL A 198 11.37 3.00 12.84
CA VAL A 198 12.59 2.19 12.80
C VAL A 198 13.85 3.02 12.50
N LYS A 199 13.67 4.27 12.04
CA LYS A 199 14.77 5.22 11.81
C LYS A 199 14.35 6.68 11.93
N TRP A 200 15.31 7.54 12.21
CA TRP A 200 15.16 8.99 12.38
C TRP A 200 16.00 9.71 11.34
N PRO A 201 15.38 10.48 10.43
CA PRO A 201 16.08 11.19 9.36
C PRO A 201 17.04 12.27 9.87
N TYR A 202 18.20 12.37 9.24
CA TYR A 202 19.09 13.54 9.32
C TYR A 202 19.10 14.29 7.98
N ALA A 203 18.95 13.56 6.89
CA ALA A 203 18.87 14.10 5.54
C ALA A 203 18.23 13.04 4.61
N PHE A 204 18.00 13.40 3.35
CA PHE A 204 17.40 12.50 2.35
C PHE A 204 18.14 11.13 2.20
N HIS A 205 19.46 11.10 2.45
CA HIS A 205 20.31 9.91 2.37
C HIS A 205 21.02 9.59 3.69
N SER A 206 20.51 10.08 4.83
CA SER A 206 21.17 9.88 6.13
C SER A 206 20.14 9.75 7.24
N ALA A 207 20.31 8.75 8.11
CA ALA A 207 19.44 8.51 9.25
C ALA A 207 20.19 7.80 10.40
N ARG A 208 19.69 8.01 11.61
CA ARG A 208 19.92 7.12 12.72
C ARG A 208 18.93 5.95 12.63
N ASN A 209 19.40 4.73 12.69
CA ASN A 209 18.60 3.53 12.53
C ASN A 209 18.57 2.69 13.80
N LEU A 210 17.49 1.98 14.04
CA LEU A 210 17.48 0.82 14.91
C LEU A 210 18.34 -0.30 14.30
N SER A 211 18.87 -1.18 15.14
CA SER A 211 19.40 -2.45 14.64
C SER A 211 18.25 -3.29 14.03
N PRO A 212 18.52 -4.18 13.06
CA PRO A 212 17.47 -5.00 12.46
C PRO A 212 16.61 -5.79 13.46
N THR A 213 17.23 -6.26 14.55
CA THR A 213 16.51 -6.98 15.62
C THR A 213 15.57 -6.04 16.40
N ALA A 214 16.05 -4.84 16.75
CA ALA A 214 15.21 -3.85 17.43
C ALA A 214 14.07 -3.34 16.54
N ALA A 215 14.32 -3.14 15.24
CA ALA A 215 13.30 -2.76 14.28
C ALA A 215 12.17 -3.81 14.20
N ARG A 216 12.51 -5.09 14.07
CA ARG A 216 11.51 -6.18 14.09
C ARG A 216 10.69 -6.20 15.37
N ALA A 217 11.29 -5.91 16.52
CA ALA A 217 10.57 -5.88 17.80
C ALA A 217 9.53 -4.75 17.87
N VAL A 218 9.86 -3.53 17.41
CA VAL A 218 8.90 -2.42 17.41
C VAL A 218 7.81 -2.61 16.37
N ILE A 219 8.11 -3.21 15.21
CA ILE A 219 7.12 -3.59 14.21
C ILE A 219 6.14 -4.61 14.79
N ALA A 220 6.64 -5.68 15.40
CA ALA A 220 5.81 -6.71 16.01
C ALA A 220 4.89 -6.14 17.11
N ASP A 221 5.41 -5.22 17.94
CA ASP A 221 4.62 -4.55 18.97
C ASP A 221 3.48 -3.69 18.38
N ALA A 222 3.77 -2.89 17.36
CA ALA A 222 2.77 -2.07 16.67
C ALA A 222 1.69 -2.95 16.02
N VAL A 223 2.06 -4.06 15.38
CA VAL A 223 1.12 -4.99 14.77
C VAL A 223 0.23 -5.65 15.83
N ARG A 224 0.78 -6.17 16.94
CA ARG A 224 -0.02 -6.75 18.03
C ARG A 224 -1.03 -5.73 18.59
N LYS A 225 -0.60 -4.51 18.82
CA LYS A 225 -1.48 -3.42 19.30
C LYS A 225 -2.55 -3.06 18.25
N GLY A 226 -2.20 -3.01 16.98
CA GLY A 226 -3.14 -2.78 15.86
C GLY A 226 -4.20 -3.87 15.79
N MET A 227 -3.78 -5.13 15.87
CA MET A 227 -4.67 -6.31 15.88
C MET A 227 -5.63 -6.34 17.08
N ALA A 228 -5.22 -5.83 18.24
CA ALA A 228 -6.04 -5.76 19.45
C ALA A 228 -7.10 -4.65 19.38
N ARG A 229 -6.94 -3.66 18.52
CA ARG A 229 -7.93 -2.58 18.35
C ARG A 229 -9.13 -3.12 17.56
N ARG A 230 -10.27 -3.21 18.21
CA ARG A 230 -11.52 -3.57 17.53
C ARG A 230 -11.93 -2.40 16.63
N GLY A 231 -11.96 -2.66 15.35
CA GLY A 231 -12.53 -1.90 14.27
C GLY A 231 -12.80 -0.42 14.54
N THR A 232 -11.85 0.46 14.25
CA THR A 232 -12.18 1.87 14.09
C THR A 232 -12.97 1.98 12.78
N LYS A 233 -14.25 2.38 12.88
CA LYS A 233 -15.09 2.65 11.70
C LYS A 233 -14.64 3.92 10.96
N ASP A 234 -13.67 4.64 11.49
CA ASP A 234 -13.13 5.87 10.92
C ASP A 234 -12.05 5.54 9.89
N LEU A 235 -12.50 5.01 8.75
CA LEU A 235 -11.61 4.77 7.62
C LEU A 235 -11.43 6.07 6.83
N PRO A 236 -10.20 6.41 6.39
CA PRO A 236 -9.92 7.62 5.62
C PRO A 236 -10.45 7.46 4.18
N ARG A 237 -11.75 7.58 4.00
CA ARG A 237 -12.38 7.42 2.68
C ARG A 237 -12.10 8.65 1.82
N ALA A 238 -11.54 8.43 0.65
CA ALA A 238 -11.59 9.45 -0.39
C ALA A 238 -13.07 9.70 -0.76
N THR A 239 -13.49 10.96 -0.76
CA THR A 239 -14.84 11.32 -1.19
C THR A 239 -14.97 11.04 -2.68
N SER A 240 -16.04 10.35 -3.09
CA SER A 240 -16.36 10.12 -4.50
C SER A 240 -17.17 11.31 -5.06
N PRO A 241 -16.90 11.72 -6.30
CA PRO A 241 -15.84 11.24 -7.19
C PRO A 241 -14.44 11.59 -6.68
N VAL A 242 -13.44 10.77 -7.04
CA VAL A 242 -12.04 10.96 -6.64
C VAL A 242 -11.32 11.76 -7.70
N ARG A 243 -10.79 12.92 -7.33
CA ARG A 243 -9.89 13.72 -8.19
C ARG A 243 -8.45 13.32 -7.89
N VAL A 244 -7.79 12.73 -8.85
CA VAL A 244 -6.35 12.42 -8.84
C VAL A 244 -5.63 13.56 -9.54
N GLU A 245 -4.66 14.17 -8.88
CA GLU A 245 -3.81 15.21 -9.46
C GLU A 245 -2.36 14.77 -9.38
N ILE A 246 -1.68 14.72 -10.52
CA ILE A 246 -0.31 14.24 -10.67
C ILE A 246 0.57 15.38 -11.13
N HIS A 247 1.56 15.73 -10.32
CA HIS A 247 2.58 16.73 -10.64
C HIS A 247 3.87 16.01 -11.04
N PHE A 248 4.35 16.27 -12.23
CA PHE A 248 5.57 15.67 -12.79
C PHE A 248 6.77 16.61 -12.59
N LYS A 249 7.97 16.02 -12.57
CA LYS A 249 9.23 16.78 -12.60
C LYS A 249 9.55 17.37 -13.99
N SER A 250 8.88 16.86 -15.03
CA SER A 250 9.00 17.30 -16.42
C SER A 250 7.63 17.68 -16.99
N TYR A 251 7.59 18.66 -17.91
CA TYR A 251 6.34 19.12 -18.52
C TYR A 251 5.71 18.12 -19.50
N ARG A 252 6.54 17.32 -20.19
CA ARG A 252 6.07 16.46 -21.29
C ARG A 252 5.02 15.42 -20.88
N PRO A 253 5.12 14.71 -19.76
CA PRO A 253 4.06 13.80 -19.34
C PRO A 253 2.71 14.50 -19.12
N ALA A 254 2.72 15.68 -18.50
CA ALA A 254 1.49 16.46 -18.29
C ALA A 254 0.87 16.92 -19.62
N GLU A 255 1.71 17.33 -20.57
CA GLU A 255 1.24 17.73 -21.90
C GLU A 255 0.54 16.58 -22.63
N ILE A 256 1.20 15.40 -22.72
CA ILE A 256 0.67 14.25 -23.45
C ILE A 256 -0.59 13.69 -22.78
N LEU A 257 -0.59 13.57 -21.44
CA LEU A 257 -1.75 13.08 -20.71
C LEU A 257 -2.96 14.00 -20.84
N SER A 258 -2.76 15.32 -21.02
CA SER A 258 -3.87 16.27 -21.22
C SER A 258 -4.61 16.08 -22.57
N TRP A 259 -4.12 15.23 -23.46
CA TRP A 259 -4.81 14.87 -24.70
C TRP A 259 -5.82 13.72 -24.51
N LEU A 260 -5.79 13.05 -23.35
CA LEU A 260 -6.79 12.04 -23.02
C LEU A 260 -8.14 12.72 -22.75
N PRO A 261 -9.26 12.11 -23.18
CA PRO A 261 -10.59 12.54 -22.75
C PRO A 261 -10.65 12.62 -21.21
N ASP A 262 -11.32 13.64 -20.70
CA ASP A 262 -11.54 13.87 -19.26
C ASP A 262 -10.27 14.18 -18.42
N ALA A 263 -9.10 14.28 -19.06
CA ALA A 263 -7.89 14.77 -18.41
C ALA A 263 -7.82 16.29 -18.45
N GLU A 264 -7.68 16.93 -17.30
CA GLU A 264 -7.54 18.37 -17.16
C GLU A 264 -6.04 18.74 -17.04
N ARG A 265 -5.57 19.66 -17.88
CA ARG A 265 -4.25 20.27 -17.70
C ARG A 265 -4.32 21.29 -16.56
N VAL A 266 -3.71 21.00 -15.42
CA VAL A 266 -3.74 21.88 -14.23
C VAL A 266 -2.71 23.00 -14.36
N ASP A 267 -1.48 22.65 -14.75
CA ASP A 267 -0.39 23.60 -15.04
C ASP A 267 0.61 22.98 -16.04
N ALA A 268 1.79 23.60 -16.20
CA ALA A 268 2.82 23.12 -17.12
C ALA A 268 3.30 21.71 -16.81
N HIS A 269 3.26 21.29 -15.55
CA HIS A 269 3.77 20.01 -15.06
C HIS A 269 2.72 19.09 -14.45
N ALA A 270 1.45 19.51 -14.41
CA ALA A 270 0.40 18.79 -13.70
C ALA A 270 -0.83 18.49 -14.55
N VAL A 271 -1.39 17.30 -14.34
CA VAL A 271 -2.71 16.92 -14.84
C VAL A 271 -3.58 16.45 -13.70
N ALA A 272 -4.90 16.64 -13.86
CA ALA A 272 -5.89 16.03 -13.00
C ALA A 272 -6.82 15.12 -13.80
N TYR A 273 -7.28 14.07 -13.15
CA TYR A 273 -8.23 13.12 -13.71
C TYR A 273 -9.25 12.74 -12.62
N THR A 274 -10.54 12.87 -12.96
CA THR A 274 -11.60 12.58 -12.00
C THR A 274 -12.21 11.23 -12.31
N VAL A 275 -12.23 10.35 -11.33
CA VAL A 275 -12.69 8.96 -11.41
C VAL A 275 -13.75 8.67 -10.36
N LYS A 276 -14.48 7.58 -10.52
CA LYS A 276 -15.60 7.26 -9.62
C LYS A 276 -15.14 6.80 -8.23
N ASP A 277 -14.00 6.10 -8.13
CA ASP A 277 -13.54 5.44 -6.91
C ASP A 277 -12.01 5.21 -6.87
N MET A 278 -11.51 4.77 -5.73
CA MET A 278 -10.08 4.50 -5.52
C MET A 278 -9.49 3.37 -6.39
N PRO A 279 -10.20 2.26 -6.66
CA PRO A 279 -9.72 1.27 -7.62
C PRO A 279 -9.49 1.84 -9.03
N GLU A 280 -10.36 2.73 -9.48
CA GLU A 280 -10.19 3.41 -10.77
C GLU A 280 -9.05 4.42 -10.73
N ALA A 281 -8.89 5.16 -9.62
CA ALA A 281 -7.74 6.04 -9.37
C ALA A 281 -6.42 5.25 -9.43
N SER A 282 -6.37 4.08 -8.79
CA SER A 282 -5.19 3.23 -8.79
C SER A 282 -4.85 2.67 -10.17
N ARG A 283 -5.86 2.27 -10.96
CA ARG A 283 -5.64 1.84 -12.35
C ARG A 283 -5.09 2.97 -13.22
N PHE A 284 -5.62 4.18 -13.05
CA PHE A 284 -5.13 5.34 -13.77
C PHE A 284 -3.66 5.65 -13.40
N LEU A 285 -3.34 5.68 -12.12
CA LEU A 285 -1.97 5.89 -11.65
C LEU A 285 -1.03 4.77 -12.15
N ALA A 286 -1.44 3.51 -12.08
CA ALA A 286 -0.67 2.39 -12.60
C ALA A 286 -0.40 2.53 -14.11
N PHE A 287 -1.41 2.93 -14.89
CA PHE A 287 -1.24 3.23 -16.32
C PHE A 287 -0.20 4.33 -16.55
N VAL A 288 -0.31 5.46 -15.86
CA VAL A 288 0.61 6.60 -16.00
C VAL A 288 2.05 6.22 -15.68
N LEU A 289 2.25 5.36 -14.68
CA LEU A 289 3.59 4.99 -14.20
C LEU A 289 4.23 3.84 -14.99
N THR A 290 3.42 2.99 -15.64
CA THR A 290 3.93 1.76 -16.26
C THR A 290 3.81 1.70 -17.78
N TYR A 291 2.99 2.60 -18.39
CA TYR A 291 2.87 2.64 -19.84
C TYR A 291 4.19 3.07 -20.48
N GLN A 292 4.66 2.27 -21.43
CA GLN A 292 5.85 2.56 -22.24
C GLN A 292 5.46 2.50 -23.72
N ALA A 293 6.00 3.44 -24.51
CA ALA A 293 5.66 3.56 -25.93
C ALA A 293 5.98 2.30 -26.74
N ASP A 294 7.05 1.62 -26.39
CA ASP A 294 7.53 0.40 -27.09
C ASP A 294 6.75 -0.85 -26.68
N LEU A 295 6.07 -0.84 -25.52
CA LEU A 295 5.35 -1.99 -24.96
C LEU A 295 6.16 -3.31 -24.98
N THR A 296 7.48 -3.21 -24.90
CA THR A 296 8.37 -4.37 -24.85
C THR A 296 8.40 -4.97 -23.45
N PRO A 297 8.40 -6.32 -23.34
CA PRO A 297 8.45 -6.99 -22.04
C PRO A 297 9.80 -6.80 -21.31
#